data_69ed41b2eab614f7f15de81f43232bfe
#
_entry.id   69ed41b2eab614f7f15de81f43232bfe
#
_cell.length_a   1.000
_cell.length_b   1.000
_cell.length_c   1.000
_cell.angle_alpha   90.00
_cell.angle_beta   90.00
_cell.angle_gamma   90.00
#
_symmetry.space_group_name_H-M   'P 1'
#
loop_
_entity.id
_entity.type
_entity.pdbx_description
1 polymer ?
#
loop_
_entity_poly.entity_id
_entity_poly.type
_entity_poly.pdbx_seq_one_letter_code
_entity_poly.pdbx_strand_id
1 'polypeptide(L)'
;MIIAYHKKPDRLEELLAAVRSAAGGETAIGFTDPSGIPDRMNGHQCHIVFLDLTEDGNDILRLAGEMKRADPRVNIVFTAPDPGYGAEAMALHASGYIVLPVTAEKIKNELRDLRYPLPEKNVFRKSFYIRTFGAFEVYGNGVPLRFHYSKTKELFAYLVDRRGASCSNGELMAVLWEDDGNSHLSYLKNLKHDLRCALKLLGHEGLLVSSKGGVAVAIRPCVCDYFDRIGHVPGAPEYRGEYMTQYSWAEITHAALEMERRKKA
;
A
#
# COMPACT_ATOMS: atom_id res chain seq x y z
N MET A 1 -5.49 -10.27 2.97
CA MET A 1 -6.18 -10.86 4.14
C MET A 1 -5.30 -11.94 4.73
N ILE A 2 -5.23 -12.03 6.05
CA ILE A 2 -4.51 -13.06 6.82
C ILE A 2 -5.54 -13.90 7.56
N ILE A 3 -5.37 -15.22 7.57
CA ILE A 3 -6.17 -16.14 8.35
C ILE A 3 -5.29 -16.72 9.45
N ALA A 4 -5.83 -16.91 10.64
CA ALA A 4 -5.17 -17.58 11.75
C ALA A 4 -6.09 -18.66 12.34
N TYR A 5 -5.54 -19.83 12.59
CA TYR A 5 -6.23 -20.93 13.23
C TYR A 5 -5.52 -21.32 14.53
N HIS A 6 -6.31 -21.44 15.58
CA HIS A 6 -5.90 -22.11 16.82
C HIS A 6 -7.16 -22.66 17.50
N LYS A 7 -7.13 -23.92 17.94
CA LYS A 7 -8.28 -24.60 18.55
C LYS A 7 -8.79 -23.92 19.81
N LYS A 8 -7.88 -23.36 20.63
CA LYS A 8 -8.21 -22.63 21.86
C LYS A 8 -8.45 -21.16 21.58
N PRO A 9 -9.63 -20.59 21.94
CA PRO A 9 -9.96 -19.18 21.68
C PRO A 9 -8.94 -18.20 22.26
N ASP A 10 -8.48 -18.41 23.50
CA ASP A 10 -7.54 -17.52 24.17
C ASP A 10 -6.18 -17.45 23.41
N ARG A 11 -5.69 -18.60 22.94
CA ARG A 11 -4.46 -18.67 22.15
C ARG A 11 -4.64 -18.11 20.74
N LEU A 12 -5.83 -18.25 20.18
CA LEU A 12 -6.18 -17.61 18.90
C LEU A 12 -6.11 -16.08 19.01
N GLU A 13 -6.65 -15.51 20.10
CA GLU A 13 -6.57 -14.06 20.31
C GLU A 13 -5.13 -13.58 20.52
N GLU A 14 -4.28 -14.32 21.24
CA GLU A 14 -2.84 -14.04 21.36
C GLU A 14 -2.16 -14.04 19.98
N LEU A 15 -2.43 -15.06 19.15
CA LEU A 15 -1.90 -15.16 17.80
C LEU A 15 -2.39 -14.00 16.92
N LEU A 16 -3.69 -13.69 16.95
CA LEU A 16 -4.26 -12.58 16.19
C LEU A 16 -3.69 -11.22 16.64
N ALA A 17 -3.48 -11.01 17.93
CA ALA A 17 -2.87 -9.78 18.44
C ALA A 17 -1.43 -9.61 17.92
N ALA A 18 -0.63 -10.68 17.95
CA ALA A 18 0.72 -10.69 17.41
C ALA A 18 0.74 -10.46 15.87
N VAL A 19 -0.18 -11.09 15.12
CA VAL A 19 -0.35 -10.90 13.67
C VAL A 19 -0.74 -9.46 13.36
N ARG A 20 -1.73 -8.88 14.04
CA ARG A 20 -2.16 -7.49 13.83
C ARG A 20 -1.04 -6.50 14.10
N SER A 21 -0.25 -6.75 15.16
CA SER A 21 0.91 -5.92 15.49
C SER A 21 2.00 -5.97 14.42
N ALA A 22 2.25 -7.15 13.83
CA ALA A 22 3.31 -7.37 12.86
C ALA A 22 2.91 -6.96 11.42
N ALA A 23 1.63 -7.17 11.05
CA ALA A 23 1.14 -7.05 9.67
C ALA A 23 0.71 -5.63 9.25
N GLY A 24 0.78 -4.65 10.15
CA GLY A 24 0.62 -3.22 9.83
C GLY A 24 -0.69 -2.88 9.09
N GLY A 25 -1.84 -3.33 9.62
CA GLY A 25 -3.17 -2.96 9.11
C GLY A 25 -3.78 -3.95 8.09
N GLU A 26 -3.20 -5.14 7.90
CA GLU A 26 -3.86 -6.23 7.18
C GLU A 26 -5.05 -6.78 8.00
N THR A 27 -6.14 -7.09 7.31
CA THR A 27 -7.29 -7.75 7.95
C THR A 27 -6.89 -9.16 8.38
N ALA A 28 -6.95 -9.44 9.68
CA ALA A 28 -6.69 -10.75 10.26
C ALA A 28 -8.00 -11.36 10.80
N ILE A 29 -8.31 -12.57 10.36
CA ILE A 29 -9.53 -13.32 10.75
C ILE A 29 -9.10 -14.60 11.43
N GLY A 30 -9.72 -14.89 12.59
CA GLY A 30 -9.45 -16.08 13.40
C GLY A 30 -10.48 -17.18 13.20
N PHE A 31 -10.02 -18.44 13.29
CA PHE A 31 -10.85 -19.62 13.28
C PHE A 31 -10.47 -20.55 14.44
N THR A 32 -11.44 -21.02 15.17
CA THR A 32 -11.29 -22.11 16.17
C THR A 32 -11.67 -23.49 15.59
N ASP A 33 -12.36 -23.49 14.48
CA ASP A 33 -12.67 -24.66 13.67
C ASP A 33 -12.02 -24.49 12.27
N PRO A 34 -11.12 -25.39 11.86
CA PRO A 34 -10.39 -25.28 10.61
C PRO A 34 -11.23 -25.54 9.36
N SER A 35 -12.42 -26.17 9.51
CA SER A 35 -13.28 -26.57 8.38
C SER A 35 -13.78 -25.38 7.53
N GLY A 36 -13.95 -24.22 8.13
CA GLY A 36 -14.39 -23.01 7.45
C GLY A 36 -13.29 -22.26 6.67
N ILE A 37 -12.03 -22.67 6.81
CA ILE A 37 -10.89 -21.94 6.20
C ILE A 37 -10.89 -22.04 4.67
N PRO A 38 -11.07 -23.22 4.03
CA PRO A 38 -11.07 -23.36 2.58
C PRO A 38 -12.14 -22.49 1.90
N ASP A 39 -13.36 -22.45 2.44
CA ASP A 39 -14.44 -21.64 1.90
C ASP A 39 -14.12 -20.16 1.98
N ARG A 40 -13.49 -19.73 3.08
CA ARG A 40 -13.07 -18.34 3.25
C ARG A 40 -11.95 -17.95 2.28
N MET A 41 -11.05 -18.89 1.95
CA MET A 41 -10.00 -18.67 0.95
C MET A 41 -10.57 -18.50 -0.45
N ASN A 42 -11.52 -19.34 -0.85
CA ASN A 42 -12.12 -19.34 -2.19
C ASN A 42 -12.88 -18.04 -2.52
N GLY A 43 -13.44 -17.38 -1.52
CA GLY A 43 -14.22 -16.14 -1.69
C GLY A 43 -13.40 -14.84 -1.62
N HIS A 44 -12.14 -14.90 -1.19
CA HIS A 44 -11.34 -13.70 -0.91
C HIS A 44 -9.85 -13.95 -1.18
N GLN A 45 -9.12 -12.90 -1.57
CA GLN A 45 -7.67 -12.97 -1.71
C GLN A 45 -7.01 -13.21 -0.33
N CYS A 46 -6.80 -14.49 0.02
CA CYS A 46 -6.04 -14.88 1.19
C CYS A 46 -4.56 -14.97 0.83
N HIS A 47 -3.71 -14.25 1.54
CA HIS A 47 -2.27 -14.22 1.25
C HIS A 47 -1.47 -15.13 2.17
N ILE A 48 -1.92 -15.27 3.43
CA ILE A 48 -1.21 -16.03 4.45
C ILE A 48 -2.22 -16.70 5.36
N VAL A 49 -1.90 -17.94 5.72
CA VAL A 49 -2.63 -18.70 6.73
C VAL A 49 -1.66 -19.17 7.80
N PHE A 50 -1.89 -18.76 9.05
CA PHE A 50 -1.22 -19.28 10.22
C PHE A 50 -2.02 -20.48 10.74
N LEU A 51 -1.38 -21.63 10.88
CA LEU A 51 -2.00 -22.88 11.32
C LEU A 51 -1.27 -23.45 12.52
N ASP A 52 -1.98 -23.56 13.64
CA ASP A 52 -1.41 -24.16 14.85
C ASP A 52 -1.48 -25.69 14.83
N LEU A 53 -0.37 -26.34 15.17
CA LEU A 53 -0.19 -27.79 15.16
C LEU A 53 -0.26 -28.43 16.56
N THR A 54 -0.54 -27.65 17.61
CA THR A 54 -0.39 -28.09 19.01
C THR A 54 -1.27 -29.27 19.37
N GLU A 55 -2.53 -29.32 18.89
CA GLU A 55 -3.49 -30.35 19.32
C GLU A 55 -3.84 -31.34 18.20
N ASP A 56 -4.06 -30.86 16.99
CA ASP A 56 -4.55 -31.67 15.86
C ASP A 56 -3.54 -31.67 14.69
N GLY A 57 -2.23 -31.74 14.98
CA GLY A 57 -1.15 -31.50 14.02
C GLY A 57 -1.30 -32.26 12.70
N ASN A 58 -1.60 -33.58 12.72
CA ASN A 58 -1.74 -34.37 11.50
C ASN A 58 -2.94 -33.97 10.65
N ASP A 59 -4.08 -33.63 11.27
CA ASP A 59 -5.26 -33.17 10.53
C ASP A 59 -5.05 -31.80 9.93
N ILE A 60 -4.36 -30.92 10.64
CA ILE A 60 -3.99 -29.59 10.15
C ILE A 60 -2.94 -29.68 9.01
N LEU A 61 -1.97 -30.60 9.08
CA LEU A 61 -1.05 -30.84 7.98
C LEU A 61 -1.77 -31.35 6.74
N ARG A 62 -2.75 -32.25 6.90
CA ARG A 62 -3.58 -32.72 5.80
C ARG A 62 -4.37 -31.58 5.16
N LEU A 63 -5.03 -30.74 5.99
CA LEU A 63 -5.73 -29.54 5.53
C LEU A 63 -4.81 -28.60 4.76
N ALA A 64 -3.61 -28.37 5.29
CA ALA A 64 -2.60 -27.53 4.63
C ALA A 64 -2.23 -28.10 3.24
N GLY A 65 -2.13 -29.41 3.11
CA GLY A 65 -1.91 -30.07 1.82
C GLY A 65 -3.07 -29.90 0.84
N GLU A 66 -4.32 -29.88 1.32
CA GLU A 66 -5.51 -29.58 0.51
C GLU A 66 -5.52 -28.12 0.06
N MET A 67 -5.22 -27.20 0.96
CA MET A 67 -5.09 -25.77 0.66
C MET A 67 -4.00 -25.51 -0.40
N LYS A 68 -2.83 -26.13 -0.29
CA LYS A 68 -1.75 -26.04 -1.28
C LYS A 68 -2.12 -26.60 -2.64
N ARG A 69 -2.97 -27.64 -2.70
CA ARG A 69 -3.49 -28.18 -3.97
C ARG A 69 -4.48 -27.22 -4.63
N ALA A 70 -5.32 -26.56 -3.83
CA ALA A 70 -6.29 -25.56 -4.30
C ALA A 70 -5.61 -24.26 -4.75
N ASP A 71 -4.65 -23.76 -3.97
CA ASP A 71 -3.83 -22.58 -4.28
C ASP A 71 -2.35 -22.86 -3.96
N PRO A 72 -1.52 -23.24 -4.94
CA PRO A 72 -0.09 -23.49 -4.73
C PRO A 72 0.70 -22.28 -4.21
N ARG A 73 0.16 -21.08 -4.36
CA ARG A 73 0.81 -19.82 -3.94
C ARG A 73 0.39 -19.34 -2.56
N VAL A 74 -0.52 -20.02 -1.88
CA VAL A 74 -0.88 -19.65 -0.51
C VAL A 74 0.35 -19.78 0.40
N ASN A 75 0.65 -18.74 1.17
CA ASN A 75 1.65 -18.84 2.21
C ASN A 75 1.04 -19.50 3.44
N ILE A 76 1.61 -20.62 3.86
CA ILE A 76 1.23 -21.30 5.11
C ILE A 76 2.40 -21.17 6.08
N VAL A 77 2.11 -20.63 7.26
CA VAL A 77 3.03 -20.53 8.38
C VAL A 77 2.49 -21.38 9.51
N PHE A 78 3.24 -22.39 9.92
CA PHE A 78 2.85 -23.24 11.04
C PHE A 78 3.31 -22.64 12.38
N THR A 79 2.52 -22.87 13.43
CA THR A 79 2.93 -22.62 14.81
C THR A 79 2.85 -23.94 15.59
N ALA A 80 3.86 -24.25 16.40
CA ALA A 80 3.93 -25.49 17.19
C ALA A 80 4.75 -25.29 18.47
N PRO A 81 4.57 -26.15 19.49
CA PRO A 81 5.36 -26.07 20.72
C PRO A 81 6.84 -26.44 20.52
N ASP A 82 7.15 -27.25 19.51
CA ASP A 82 8.48 -27.75 19.21
C ASP A 82 8.67 -27.93 17.69
N PRO A 83 9.88 -28.26 17.18
CA PRO A 83 10.13 -28.45 15.76
C PRO A 83 9.69 -29.81 15.19
N GLY A 84 8.94 -30.62 15.94
CA GLY A 84 8.64 -32.02 15.60
C GLY A 84 7.97 -32.22 14.23
N TYR A 85 7.18 -31.26 13.77
CA TYR A 85 6.52 -31.28 12.45
C TYR A 85 7.32 -30.54 11.35
N GLY A 86 8.59 -30.23 11.61
CA GLY A 86 9.39 -29.44 10.66
C GLY A 86 9.60 -30.12 9.31
N ALA A 87 9.79 -31.44 9.28
CA ALA A 87 9.98 -32.21 8.05
C ALA A 87 8.71 -32.22 7.18
N GLU A 88 7.55 -32.45 7.79
CA GLU A 88 6.25 -32.42 7.14
C GLU A 88 5.90 -31.02 6.62
N ALA A 89 6.17 -29.98 7.42
CA ALA A 89 6.00 -28.59 7.00
C ALA A 89 6.86 -28.26 5.77
N MET A 90 8.11 -28.71 5.74
CA MET A 90 8.99 -28.55 4.57
C MET A 90 8.48 -29.31 3.35
N ALA A 91 7.99 -30.54 3.53
CA ALA A 91 7.42 -31.37 2.45
C ALA A 91 6.17 -30.71 1.83
N LEU A 92 5.40 -29.98 2.63
CA LEU A 92 4.24 -29.18 2.18
C LEU A 92 4.64 -27.82 1.59
N HIS A 93 5.93 -27.54 1.48
CA HIS A 93 6.42 -26.24 1.03
C HIS A 93 5.84 -25.07 1.85
N ALA A 94 5.74 -25.22 3.16
CA ALA A 94 5.37 -24.12 4.05
C ALA A 94 6.25 -22.90 3.81
N SER A 95 5.69 -21.73 4.05
CA SER A 95 6.41 -20.46 3.94
C SER A 95 7.12 -20.10 5.24
N GLY A 96 6.75 -20.71 6.36
CA GLY A 96 7.39 -20.50 7.63
C GLY A 96 6.97 -21.51 8.70
N TYR A 97 7.74 -21.53 9.82
CA TYR A 97 7.48 -22.38 10.97
C TYR A 97 7.92 -21.67 12.26
N ILE A 98 6.98 -21.38 13.13
CA ILE A 98 7.23 -20.64 14.37
C ILE A 98 7.11 -21.58 15.57
N VAL A 99 8.21 -21.79 16.29
CA VAL A 99 8.18 -22.46 17.59
C VAL A 99 7.68 -21.47 18.64
N LEU A 100 6.68 -21.91 19.43
CA LEU A 100 6.06 -21.13 20.50
C LEU A 100 7.10 -20.60 21.53
N PRO A 101 6.86 -19.46 22.14
CA PRO A 101 5.69 -18.59 22.01
C PRO A 101 5.72 -17.77 20.71
N VAL A 102 4.55 -17.48 20.17
CA VAL A 102 4.40 -16.57 19.04
C VAL A 102 4.59 -15.14 19.52
N THR A 103 5.46 -14.39 18.85
CA THR A 103 5.69 -12.96 19.11
C THR A 103 5.55 -12.16 17.83
N ALA A 104 5.22 -10.88 17.96
CA ALA A 104 5.13 -9.98 16.80
C ALA A 104 6.46 -9.93 15.99
N GLU A 105 7.61 -10.06 16.67
CA GLU A 105 8.93 -10.09 16.04
C GLU A 105 9.11 -11.35 15.18
N LYS A 106 8.79 -12.54 15.71
CA LYS A 106 8.84 -13.80 14.95
C LYS A 106 7.94 -13.73 13.74
N ILE A 107 6.70 -13.27 13.91
CA ILE A 107 5.77 -13.08 12.77
C ILE A 107 6.34 -12.10 11.75
N LYS A 108 6.90 -10.97 12.19
CA LYS A 108 7.50 -9.98 11.28
C LYS A 108 8.65 -10.57 10.46
N ASN A 109 9.45 -11.45 11.06
CA ASN A 109 10.53 -12.14 10.36
C ASN A 109 9.96 -13.09 9.31
N GLU A 110 8.97 -13.94 9.66
CA GLU A 110 8.31 -14.83 8.68
C GLU A 110 7.64 -14.05 7.54
N LEU A 111 7.00 -12.91 7.85
CA LEU A 111 6.38 -12.06 6.83
C LEU A 111 7.38 -11.45 5.84
N ARG A 112 8.65 -11.30 6.23
CA ARG A 112 9.74 -10.81 5.37
C ARG A 112 10.24 -11.89 4.42
N ASP A 113 10.28 -13.14 4.88
CA ASP A 113 10.92 -14.27 4.19
C ASP A 113 9.90 -15.24 3.56
N LEU A 114 8.66 -14.78 3.32
CA LEU A 114 7.61 -15.58 2.72
C LEU A 114 8.04 -16.17 1.37
N ARG A 115 7.73 -17.44 1.14
CA ARG A 115 8.01 -18.14 -0.12
C ARG A 115 7.38 -17.44 -1.34
N TYR A 116 6.18 -16.91 -1.16
CA TYR A 116 5.49 -16.07 -2.12
C TYR A 116 5.35 -14.69 -1.49
N PRO A 117 6.24 -13.75 -1.83
CA PRO A 117 6.18 -12.41 -1.26
C PRO A 117 4.76 -11.87 -1.35
N LEU A 118 4.30 -11.26 -0.27
CA LEU A 118 3.03 -10.54 -0.33
C LEU A 118 3.13 -9.58 -1.52
N PRO A 119 2.06 -9.44 -2.31
CA PRO A 119 2.03 -8.32 -3.23
C PRO A 119 2.37 -7.10 -2.38
N GLU A 120 3.41 -6.37 -2.79
CA GLU A 120 3.81 -5.12 -2.13
C GLU A 120 2.52 -4.42 -1.77
N LYS A 121 2.31 -4.07 -0.48
CA LYS A 121 1.05 -3.54 0.03
C LYS A 121 0.54 -2.63 -1.04
N ASN A 122 -0.54 -3.03 -1.68
CA ASN A 122 -0.99 -2.33 -2.88
C ASN A 122 -1.34 -0.95 -2.37
N VAL A 123 -0.40 -0.03 -2.43
CA VAL A 123 -0.55 1.37 -2.02
C VAL A 123 -1.79 1.93 -2.72
N PHE A 124 -2.16 1.28 -3.84
CA PHE A 124 -3.37 1.52 -4.63
C PHE A 124 -4.68 1.03 -3.98
N ARG A 125 -4.67 0.27 -2.87
CA ARG A 125 -5.88 -0.07 -2.09
C ARG A 125 -6.28 0.97 -1.06
N LYS A 126 -5.47 1.99 -0.81
CA LYS A 126 -5.92 3.16 -0.06
C LYS A 126 -7.06 3.80 -0.87
N SER A 127 -8.11 4.21 -0.19
CA SER A 127 -9.27 4.88 -0.83
C SER A 127 -8.87 6.05 -1.72
N PHE A 128 -7.68 6.61 -1.48
CA PHE A 128 -7.03 7.66 -2.27
C PHE A 128 -5.51 7.51 -2.22
N TYR A 129 -4.85 7.56 -3.38
CA TYR A 129 -3.40 7.44 -3.49
C TYR A 129 -2.85 8.24 -4.67
N ILE A 130 -1.77 8.97 -4.45
CA ILE A 130 -1.03 9.70 -5.48
C ILE A 130 0.30 9.01 -5.70
N ARG A 131 0.54 8.56 -6.93
CA ARG A 131 1.82 8.02 -7.37
C ARG A 131 2.60 9.11 -8.10
N THR A 132 3.80 9.37 -7.66
CA THR A 132 4.74 10.31 -8.29
C THR A 132 5.99 9.62 -8.82
N PHE A 133 6.37 8.46 -8.24
CA PHE A 133 7.51 7.69 -8.73
C PHE A 133 7.11 6.94 -10.00
N GLY A 134 7.91 7.16 -11.07
CA GLY A 134 7.52 6.84 -12.45
C GLY A 134 6.62 7.90 -13.07
N ALA A 135 5.57 7.49 -13.75
CA ALA A 135 4.55 8.40 -14.26
C ALA A 135 3.58 8.84 -13.15
N PHE A 136 3.23 10.13 -13.11
CA PHE A 136 2.22 10.66 -12.18
C PHE A 136 0.86 10.02 -12.44
N GLU A 137 0.27 9.46 -11.39
CA GLU A 137 -1.07 8.88 -11.43
C GLU A 137 -1.79 9.06 -10.11
N VAL A 138 -3.10 9.21 -10.16
CA VAL A 138 -3.96 9.33 -8.99
C VAL A 138 -4.96 8.20 -9.00
N TYR A 139 -5.13 7.53 -7.86
CA TYR A 139 -6.04 6.41 -7.71
C TYR A 139 -7.10 6.72 -6.66
N GLY A 140 -8.35 6.44 -7.00
CA GLY A 140 -9.46 6.41 -6.07
C GLY A 140 -10.03 4.99 -6.00
N ASN A 141 -10.08 4.40 -4.81
CA ASN A 141 -10.56 3.02 -4.60
C ASN A 141 -9.89 1.97 -5.50
N GLY A 142 -8.59 2.18 -5.81
CA GLY A 142 -7.80 1.27 -6.65
C GLY A 142 -7.98 1.47 -8.16
N VAL A 143 -8.76 2.45 -8.59
CA VAL A 143 -8.99 2.77 -10.01
C VAL A 143 -8.34 4.13 -10.33
N PRO A 144 -7.66 4.28 -11.49
CA PRO A 144 -7.14 5.57 -11.91
C PRO A 144 -8.23 6.64 -11.98
N LEU A 145 -7.98 7.78 -11.32
CA LEU A 145 -8.89 8.92 -11.34
C LEU A 145 -8.87 9.56 -12.73
N ARG A 146 -10.06 9.77 -13.28
CA ARG A 146 -10.22 10.48 -14.55
C ARG A 146 -10.57 11.93 -14.32
N PHE A 147 -9.88 12.81 -15.00
CA PHE A 147 -10.17 14.23 -15.04
C PHE A 147 -10.89 14.58 -16.35
N HIS A 148 -11.73 15.59 -16.33
CA HIS A 148 -12.43 16.04 -17.54
C HIS A 148 -11.45 16.64 -18.57
N TYR A 149 -10.44 17.38 -18.08
CA TYR A 149 -9.38 17.92 -18.92
C TYR A 149 -8.04 17.23 -18.63
N SER A 150 -7.26 16.92 -19.67
CA SER A 150 -5.91 16.34 -19.51
C SER A 150 -4.97 17.26 -18.70
N LYS A 151 -5.08 18.56 -18.89
CA LYS A 151 -4.30 19.59 -18.15
C LYS A 151 -4.67 19.65 -16.67
N THR A 152 -5.82 19.15 -16.23
CA THR A 152 -6.14 19.05 -14.78
C THR A 152 -5.20 18.09 -14.07
N LYS A 153 -4.83 16.98 -14.72
CA LYS A 153 -3.88 16.02 -14.17
C LYS A 153 -2.49 16.65 -14.00
N GLU A 154 -2.04 17.43 -14.97
CA GLU A 154 -0.76 18.16 -14.91
C GLU A 154 -0.78 19.23 -13.83
N LEU A 155 -1.85 20.03 -13.74
CA LEU A 155 -2.06 20.98 -12.66
C LEU A 155 -1.93 20.32 -11.28
N PHE A 156 -2.58 19.17 -11.11
CA PHE A 156 -2.53 18.45 -9.84
C PHE A 156 -1.12 17.93 -9.55
N ALA A 157 -0.44 17.37 -10.54
CA ALA A 157 0.94 16.91 -10.42
C ALA A 157 1.88 18.02 -9.97
N TYR A 158 1.77 19.21 -10.59
CA TYR A 158 2.58 20.35 -10.21
C TYR A 158 2.31 20.79 -8.77
N LEU A 159 1.04 20.90 -8.37
CA LEU A 159 0.68 21.27 -6.98
C LEU A 159 1.20 20.25 -5.95
N VAL A 160 1.25 18.95 -6.30
CA VAL A 160 1.86 17.91 -5.46
C VAL A 160 3.37 18.11 -5.38
N ASP A 161 4.05 18.38 -6.50
CA ASP A 161 5.50 18.65 -6.53
C ASP A 161 5.88 19.84 -5.64
N ARG A 162 5.01 20.86 -5.56
CA ARG A 162 5.19 22.05 -4.71
C ARG A 162 5.05 21.82 -3.21
N ARG A 163 4.71 20.60 -2.78
CA ARG A 163 4.74 20.16 -1.38
C ARG A 163 4.03 21.10 -0.41
N GLY A 164 2.81 21.51 -0.74
CA GLY A 164 2.00 22.40 0.09
C GLY A 164 2.31 23.89 -0.07
N ALA A 165 3.31 24.27 -0.86
CA ALA A 165 3.53 25.67 -1.20
C ALA A 165 2.37 26.20 -2.05
N SER A 166 1.92 27.42 -1.76
CA SER A 166 0.86 28.06 -2.52
C SER A 166 1.38 28.54 -3.88
N CYS A 167 0.73 28.11 -4.95
CA CYS A 167 1.06 28.50 -6.34
C CYS A 167 0.13 29.60 -6.82
N SER A 168 0.69 30.68 -7.32
CA SER A 168 -0.08 31.78 -7.90
C SER A 168 -0.66 31.41 -9.27
N ASN A 169 -1.67 32.18 -9.75
CA ASN A 169 -2.20 31.97 -11.10
C ASN A 169 -1.12 32.17 -12.17
N GLY A 170 -0.27 33.18 -12.00
CA GLY A 170 0.83 33.45 -12.94
C GLY A 170 1.82 32.29 -13.01
N GLU A 171 2.25 31.77 -11.86
CA GLU A 171 3.11 30.58 -11.79
C GLU A 171 2.49 29.38 -12.48
N LEU A 172 1.21 29.09 -12.21
CA LEU A 172 0.51 27.97 -12.83
C LEU A 172 0.35 28.13 -14.34
N MET A 173 0.10 29.33 -14.82
CA MET A 173 0.00 29.59 -16.26
C MET A 173 1.36 29.42 -16.95
N ALA A 174 2.44 29.96 -16.34
CA ALA A 174 3.79 29.81 -16.89
C ALA A 174 4.20 28.33 -17.02
N VAL A 175 3.89 27.49 -16.04
CA VAL A 175 4.25 26.07 -16.06
C VAL A 175 3.38 25.25 -17.00
N LEU A 176 2.09 25.51 -17.02
CA LEU A 176 1.15 24.68 -17.79
C LEU A 176 1.14 24.99 -19.28
N TRP A 177 1.49 26.24 -19.69
CA TRP A 177 1.42 26.66 -21.09
C TRP A 177 2.70 27.33 -21.61
N GLU A 178 3.75 27.41 -20.75
CA GLU A 178 4.99 28.15 -21.10
C GLU A 178 4.71 29.62 -21.50
N ASP A 179 3.58 30.16 -21.01
CA ASP A 179 3.04 31.47 -21.40
C ASP A 179 3.05 32.41 -20.17
N ASP A 180 3.51 33.63 -20.36
CA ASP A 180 3.55 34.68 -19.35
C ASP A 180 2.26 35.54 -19.38
N GLY A 181 1.33 35.28 -20.29
CA GLY A 181 0.12 36.04 -20.52
C GLY A 181 -1.11 35.57 -19.74
N ASN A 182 -2.09 36.48 -19.60
CA ASN A 182 -3.39 36.20 -18.97
C ASN A 182 -4.37 35.40 -19.89
N SER A 183 -3.94 34.94 -21.04
CA SER A 183 -4.76 34.32 -22.06
C SER A 183 -5.49 33.06 -21.57
N HIS A 184 -4.90 32.31 -20.62
CA HIS A 184 -5.43 31.05 -20.10
C HIS A 184 -6.11 31.15 -18.73
N LEU A 185 -6.32 32.34 -18.18
CA LEU A 185 -6.88 32.51 -16.83
C LEU A 185 -8.27 31.86 -16.66
N SER A 186 -9.13 32.00 -17.66
CA SER A 186 -10.46 31.38 -17.65
C SER A 186 -10.37 29.86 -17.70
N TYR A 187 -9.45 29.33 -18.51
CA TYR A 187 -9.22 27.90 -18.60
C TYR A 187 -8.60 27.34 -17.31
N LEU A 188 -7.64 28.03 -16.71
CA LEU A 188 -7.08 27.68 -15.41
C LEU A 188 -8.16 27.60 -14.30
N LYS A 189 -9.17 28.50 -14.33
CA LYS A 189 -10.33 28.40 -13.43
C LYS A 189 -11.11 27.11 -13.63
N ASN A 190 -11.32 26.70 -14.89
CA ASN A 190 -12.01 25.45 -15.21
C ASN A 190 -11.20 24.24 -14.75
N LEU A 191 -9.86 24.24 -14.91
CA LEU A 191 -9.00 23.15 -14.42
C LEU A 191 -9.07 23.03 -12.89
N LYS A 192 -9.03 24.16 -12.17
CA LYS A 192 -9.17 24.16 -10.69
C LYS A 192 -10.53 23.65 -10.24
N HIS A 193 -11.59 23.98 -10.98
CA HIS A 193 -12.94 23.49 -10.70
C HIS A 193 -13.03 21.99 -10.95
N ASP A 194 -12.54 21.51 -12.11
CA ASP A 194 -12.48 20.10 -12.45
C ASP A 194 -11.72 19.28 -11.39
N LEU A 195 -10.53 19.74 -10.99
CA LEU A 195 -9.75 19.12 -9.92
C LEU A 195 -10.56 19.02 -8.61
N ARG A 196 -11.24 20.10 -8.21
CA ARG A 196 -12.06 20.11 -6.99
C ARG A 196 -13.21 19.13 -7.08
N CYS A 197 -13.90 19.06 -8.21
CA CYS A 197 -14.98 18.11 -8.44
C CYS A 197 -14.48 16.68 -8.39
N ALA A 198 -13.36 16.37 -9.04
CA ALA A 198 -12.75 15.04 -9.02
C ALA A 198 -12.35 14.59 -7.61
N LEU A 199 -11.73 15.47 -6.83
CA LEU A 199 -11.36 15.19 -5.42
C LEU A 199 -12.60 15.05 -4.52
N LYS A 200 -13.65 15.84 -4.77
CA LYS A 200 -14.92 15.77 -4.01
C LYS A 200 -15.62 14.43 -4.20
N LEU A 201 -15.63 13.88 -5.42
CA LEU A 201 -16.19 12.57 -5.70
C LEU A 201 -15.54 11.45 -4.88
N LEU A 202 -14.30 11.65 -4.43
CA LEU A 202 -13.56 10.72 -3.58
C LEU A 202 -13.60 11.10 -2.09
N GLY A 203 -14.32 12.18 -1.71
CA GLY A 203 -14.37 12.67 -0.33
C GLY A 203 -13.09 13.40 0.11
N HIS A 204 -12.27 13.87 -0.83
CA HIS A 204 -10.97 14.49 -0.57
C HIS A 204 -10.88 15.96 -1.04
N GLU A 205 -12.00 16.68 -1.09
CA GLU A 205 -12.03 18.08 -1.49
C GLU A 205 -11.12 18.98 -0.62
N GLY A 206 -10.92 18.63 0.64
CA GLY A 206 -10.02 19.34 1.57
C GLY A 206 -8.55 19.28 1.20
N LEU A 207 -8.15 18.42 0.25
CA LEU A 207 -6.77 18.41 -0.25
C LEU A 207 -6.43 19.67 -1.06
N LEU A 208 -7.40 20.30 -1.72
CA LEU A 208 -7.16 21.51 -2.49
C LEU A 208 -7.47 22.74 -1.64
N VAL A 209 -6.43 23.38 -1.15
CA VAL A 209 -6.49 24.57 -0.30
C VAL A 209 -6.36 25.82 -1.17
N SER A 210 -7.39 26.67 -1.15
CA SER A 210 -7.38 27.94 -1.86
C SER A 210 -7.10 29.09 -0.88
N SER A 211 -6.21 30.00 -1.27
CA SER A 211 -5.89 31.23 -0.54
C SER A 211 -6.13 32.47 -1.42
N LYS A 212 -6.05 33.68 -0.84
CA LYS A 212 -6.29 34.95 -1.57
C LYS A 212 -5.31 35.19 -2.74
N GLY A 213 -4.21 34.46 -2.83
CA GLY A 213 -3.19 34.61 -3.89
C GLY A 213 -2.88 33.38 -4.68
N GLY A 214 -3.45 32.22 -4.34
CA GLY A 214 -3.06 30.97 -4.98
C GLY A 214 -3.81 29.75 -4.52
N VAL A 215 -3.32 28.61 -4.94
CA VAL A 215 -3.84 27.29 -4.59
C VAL A 215 -2.68 26.37 -4.20
N ALA A 216 -2.91 25.48 -3.24
CA ALA A 216 -1.95 24.48 -2.77
C ALA A 216 -2.62 23.13 -2.58
N VAL A 217 -1.82 22.08 -2.49
CA VAL A 217 -2.27 20.74 -2.05
C VAL A 217 -1.83 20.54 -0.61
N ALA A 218 -2.76 20.15 0.27
CA ALA A 218 -2.44 19.79 1.64
C ALA A 218 -1.61 18.51 1.68
N ILE A 219 -0.44 18.55 2.35
CA ILE A 219 0.44 17.38 2.50
C ILE A 219 -0.23 16.30 3.36
N ARG A 220 -0.96 16.71 4.39
CA ARG A 220 -1.72 15.82 5.26
C ARG A 220 -3.22 16.15 5.13
N PRO A 221 -4.06 15.18 4.89
CA PRO A 221 -3.91 13.72 4.95
C PRO A 221 -3.58 13.05 3.58
N CYS A 222 -2.76 13.69 2.73
CA CYS A 222 -2.44 13.18 1.41
C CYS A 222 -1.59 11.90 1.50
N VAL A 223 -2.04 10.85 0.82
CA VAL A 223 -1.27 9.61 0.69
C VAL A 223 -0.55 9.64 -0.64
N CYS A 224 0.77 9.82 -0.59
CA CYS A 224 1.63 10.03 -1.75
C CYS A 224 2.99 9.37 -1.50
N ASP A 225 3.51 8.62 -2.47
CA ASP A 225 4.82 7.94 -2.37
C ASP A 225 5.96 8.93 -2.06
N TYR A 226 5.97 10.09 -2.71
CA TYR A 226 6.95 11.14 -2.47
C TYR A 226 6.84 11.72 -1.06
N PHE A 227 5.63 12.02 -0.58
CA PHE A 227 5.43 12.57 0.77
C PHE A 227 5.75 11.54 1.86
N ASP A 228 5.38 10.28 1.63
CA ASP A 228 5.68 9.19 2.55
C ASP A 228 7.21 9.00 2.66
N ARG A 229 7.95 9.12 1.53
CA ARG A 229 9.41 9.03 1.51
C ARG A 229 10.09 10.19 2.25
N ILE A 230 9.75 11.45 1.94
CA ILE A 230 10.36 12.60 2.62
C ILE A 230 9.96 12.71 4.10
N GLY A 231 8.79 12.18 4.46
CA GLY A 231 8.33 12.05 5.83
C GLY A 231 8.90 10.84 6.58
N HIS A 232 9.80 10.06 5.97
CA HIS A 232 10.39 8.84 6.53
C HIS A 232 9.34 7.85 7.07
N VAL A 233 8.19 7.74 6.39
CA VAL A 233 7.12 6.81 6.77
C VAL A 233 7.62 5.37 6.61
N PRO A 234 7.52 4.52 7.65
CA PRO A 234 7.93 3.13 7.54
C PRO A 234 7.18 2.39 6.44
N GLY A 235 7.92 1.74 5.52
CA GLY A 235 7.34 1.05 4.37
C GLY A 235 6.92 1.98 3.23
N ALA A 236 7.40 3.24 3.20
CA ALA A 236 7.25 4.11 2.05
C ALA A 236 7.88 3.49 0.80
N PRO A 237 7.26 3.65 -0.38
CA PRO A 237 7.83 3.15 -1.63
C PRO A 237 9.22 3.70 -1.89
N GLU A 238 10.10 2.84 -2.40
CA GLU A 238 11.45 3.26 -2.78
C GLU A 238 11.42 4.02 -4.10
N TYR A 239 12.21 5.11 -4.15
CA TYR A 239 12.50 5.80 -5.38
C TYR A 239 13.49 5.00 -6.22
N ARG A 240 13.08 4.62 -7.45
CA ARG A 240 13.87 3.77 -8.37
C ARG A 240 14.48 4.51 -9.56
N GLY A 241 14.61 5.82 -9.47
CA GLY A 241 15.24 6.63 -10.52
C GLY A 241 14.25 7.29 -11.49
N GLU A 242 12.95 7.27 -11.21
CA GLU A 242 11.94 7.91 -12.04
C GLU A 242 10.99 8.75 -11.19
N TYR A 243 10.70 9.98 -11.64
CA TYR A 243 9.79 10.90 -10.98
C TYR A 243 8.99 11.70 -12.00
N MET A 244 7.66 11.57 -11.99
CA MET A 244 6.71 12.29 -12.86
C MET A 244 7.23 12.44 -14.31
N THR A 245 7.65 11.32 -14.93
CA THR A 245 8.41 11.27 -16.19
C THR A 245 7.71 11.93 -17.39
N GLN A 246 6.41 12.21 -17.29
CA GLN A 246 5.63 12.86 -18.33
C GLN A 246 5.74 14.39 -18.33
N TYR A 247 6.42 15.00 -17.33
CA TYR A 247 6.47 16.45 -17.17
C TYR A 247 7.92 16.96 -17.08
N SER A 248 8.32 17.83 -18.00
CA SER A 248 9.66 18.41 -18.06
C SER A 248 10.02 19.26 -16.82
N TRP A 249 9.05 19.98 -16.26
CA TRP A 249 9.27 20.79 -15.06
C TRP A 249 9.61 19.96 -13.80
N ALA A 250 9.32 18.64 -13.81
CA ALA A 250 9.63 17.74 -12.69
C ALA A 250 11.13 17.37 -12.59
N GLU A 251 11.96 17.73 -13.57
CA GLU A 251 13.39 17.39 -13.62
C GLU A 251 14.18 17.93 -12.43
N ILE A 252 13.80 19.08 -11.87
CA ILE A 252 14.49 19.66 -10.70
C ILE A 252 14.33 18.74 -9.49
N THR A 253 13.09 18.32 -9.20
CA THR A 253 12.81 17.41 -8.08
C THR A 253 13.41 16.02 -8.37
N HIS A 254 13.34 15.54 -9.60
CA HIS A 254 14.01 14.31 -10.03
C HIS A 254 15.50 14.32 -9.74
N ALA A 255 16.22 15.39 -10.16
CA ALA A 255 17.65 15.53 -9.91
C ALA A 255 17.98 15.53 -8.41
N ALA A 256 17.16 16.20 -7.57
CA ALA A 256 17.35 16.19 -6.13
C ALA A 256 17.20 14.78 -5.54
N LEU A 257 16.18 14.02 -5.97
CA LEU A 257 15.96 12.63 -5.54
C LEU A 257 17.11 11.70 -5.96
N GLU A 258 17.65 11.89 -7.17
CA GLU A 258 18.83 11.15 -7.66
C GLU A 258 20.09 11.44 -6.82
N MET A 259 20.32 12.69 -6.44
CA MET A 259 21.43 13.05 -5.56
C MET A 259 21.30 12.38 -4.19
N GLU A 260 20.09 12.35 -3.62
CA GLU A 260 19.83 11.67 -2.35
C GLU A 260 20.05 10.15 -2.46
N ARG A 261 19.62 9.54 -3.55
CA ARG A 261 19.79 8.11 -3.81
C ARG A 261 21.27 7.74 -3.86
N ARG A 262 22.09 8.53 -4.59
CA ARG A 262 23.54 8.30 -4.72
C ARG A 262 24.31 8.47 -3.41
N LYS A 263 23.82 9.30 -2.48
CA LYS A 263 24.45 9.47 -1.15
C LYS A 263 24.19 8.29 -0.22
N LYS A 264 23.19 7.47 -0.49
CA LYS A 264 22.80 6.31 0.33
C LYS A 264 23.27 4.97 -0.23
N ALA A 265 23.76 4.96 -1.46
CA ALA A 265 24.37 3.80 -2.13
C ALA A 265 25.88 3.76 -1.87
#